data_1137b692e6671f978efba444aead1aaa
#
_entry.id   1137b692e6671f978efba444aead1aaa
#
_cell.length_a   1.000
_cell.length_b   1.000
_cell.length_c   1.000
_cell.angle_alpha   90.00
_cell.angle_beta   90.00
_cell.angle_gamma   90.00
#
_symmetry.space_group_name_H-M   'P 1'
#
loop_
_entity.id
_entity.type
_entity.pdbx_description
1 polymer ?
#
loop_
_entity_poly.entity_id
_entity_poly.type
_entity_poly.pdbx_seq_one_letter_code
_entity_poly.pdbx_strand_id
1 'polypeptide(L)'
;MIRLKNILLELKDDDISRLLNKINNKEYRFFEQGDNGRVYEIDGEDKLFKITNESDEFAVATVIVGRYSEFSTFIPVYYVNDKKQLYIMSKASPLSENDSNNINRFMESYKQYAREQGGEVSIFDYLDADGARDVDQELISFLRALQQDINKMGIVDLDLDLDFKTDNIMRWQGRLVLI
;
A
#
# COMPACT_ATOMS: atom_id res chain seq x y z
N MET A 1 -25.90 5.46 1.85
CA MET A 1 -25.98 5.76 0.38
C MET A 1 -24.65 5.37 -0.21
N ILE A 2 -24.56 4.19 -0.84
CA ILE A 2 -23.32 3.72 -1.49
C ILE A 2 -23.07 4.64 -2.68
N ARG A 3 -21.93 5.33 -2.70
CA ARG A 3 -21.60 6.25 -3.81
C ARG A 3 -21.33 5.39 -5.04
N LEU A 4 -22.13 5.59 -6.10
CA LEU A 4 -21.97 4.94 -7.43
C LEU A 4 -20.52 4.95 -7.97
N LYS A 5 -19.70 5.90 -7.55
CA LYS A 5 -18.27 5.95 -7.88
C LYS A 5 -17.46 4.73 -7.42
N ASN A 6 -17.84 4.08 -6.32
CA ASN A 6 -17.08 2.93 -5.80
C ASN A 6 -17.39 1.64 -6.55
N ILE A 7 -18.60 1.53 -7.14
CA ILE A 7 -19.00 0.34 -7.92
C ILE A 7 -18.28 0.27 -9.28
N LEU A 8 -17.82 1.41 -9.80
CA LEU A 8 -17.16 1.49 -11.12
C LEU A 8 -15.67 1.13 -11.10
N LEU A 9 -15.08 0.92 -9.93
CA LEU A 9 -13.64 0.63 -9.79
C LEU A 9 -13.33 -0.86 -9.61
N GLU A 10 -14.33 -1.70 -9.34
CA GLU A 10 -14.14 -3.15 -9.29
C GLU A 10 -13.89 -3.68 -10.71
N LEU A 11 -12.74 -4.30 -10.92
CA LEU A 11 -12.48 -4.98 -12.18
C LEU A 11 -13.48 -6.13 -12.31
N LYS A 12 -14.11 -6.22 -13.48
CA LYS A 12 -14.94 -7.37 -13.82
C LYS A 12 -14.05 -8.57 -14.13
N ASP A 13 -14.60 -9.76 -14.02
CA ASP A 13 -13.88 -11.01 -14.35
C ASP A 13 -13.28 -10.99 -15.77
N ASP A 14 -13.96 -10.36 -16.72
CA ASP A 14 -13.48 -10.18 -18.10
C ASP A 14 -12.21 -9.30 -18.14
N ASP A 15 -12.12 -8.26 -17.30
CA ASP A 15 -10.96 -7.38 -17.24
C ASP A 15 -9.76 -8.11 -16.63
N ILE A 16 -9.98 -8.89 -15.57
CA ILE A 16 -8.94 -9.75 -14.96
C ILE A 16 -8.45 -10.77 -15.97
N SER A 17 -9.35 -11.44 -16.69
CA SER A 17 -9.02 -12.42 -17.73
C SER A 17 -8.19 -11.78 -18.85
N ARG A 18 -8.51 -10.55 -19.26
CA ARG A 18 -7.76 -9.80 -20.24
C ARG A 18 -6.33 -9.48 -19.76
N LEU A 19 -6.19 -9.02 -18.50
CA LEU A 19 -4.88 -8.75 -17.92
C LEU A 19 -4.02 -10.01 -17.82
N LEU A 20 -4.59 -11.13 -17.38
CA LEU A 20 -3.91 -12.41 -17.30
C LEU A 20 -3.46 -12.91 -18.70
N ASN A 21 -4.27 -12.71 -19.73
CA ASN A 21 -3.90 -13.05 -21.11
C ASN A 21 -2.71 -12.21 -21.57
N LYS A 22 -2.68 -10.91 -21.29
CA LYS A 22 -1.52 -10.06 -21.59
C LYS A 22 -0.26 -10.55 -20.89
N ILE A 23 -0.35 -10.87 -19.59
CA ILE A 23 0.79 -11.43 -18.83
C ILE A 23 1.27 -12.75 -19.44
N ASN A 24 0.37 -13.66 -19.81
CA ASN A 24 0.72 -14.94 -20.43
C ASN A 24 1.36 -14.77 -21.80
N ASN A 25 0.94 -13.77 -22.56
CA ASN A 25 1.49 -13.43 -23.88
C ASN A 25 2.79 -12.61 -23.79
N LYS A 26 3.27 -12.29 -22.59
CA LYS A 26 4.44 -11.43 -22.32
C LYS A 26 4.28 -10.00 -22.84
N GLU A 27 3.06 -9.48 -22.81
CA GLU A 27 2.73 -8.10 -23.13
C GLU A 27 2.92 -7.21 -21.89
N TYR A 28 4.18 -7.12 -21.42
CA TYR A 28 4.57 -6.32 -20.27
C TYR A 28 6.06 -5.96 -20.36
N ARG A 29 6.45 -4.94 -19.63
CA ARG A 29 7.84 -4.53 -19.48
C ARG A 29 8.26 -4.52 -18.01
N PHE A 30 9.54 -4.74 -17.76
CA PHE A 30 10.13 -4.58 -16.45
C PHE A 30 9.95 -3.12 -16.00
N PHE A 31 9.48 -2.94 -14.78
CA PHE A 31 9.26 -1.62 -14.19
C PHE A 31 10.29 -1.33 -13.11
N GLU A 32 10.39 -2.20 -12.11
CA GLU A 32 11.26 -2.00 -10.96
C GLU A 32 11.61 -3.33 -10.28
N GLN A 33 12.73 -3.36 -9.57
CA GLN A 33 13.10 -4.43 -8.67
C GLN A 33 13.38 -3.85 -7.30
N GLY A 34 12.58 -4.25 -6.31
CA GLY A 34 12.84 -4.01 -4.90
C GLY A 34 13.49 -5.22 -4.23
N ASP A 35 13.75 -5.10 -2.93
CA ASP A 35 14.33 -6.19 -2.12
C ASP A 35 13.41 -7.41 -2.09
N ASN A 36 12.11 -7.20 -2.09
CA ASN A 36 11.07 -8.21 -1.90
C ASN A 36 10.47 -8.74 -3.19
N GLY A 37 10.94 -8.33 -4.37
CA GLY A 37 10.37 -8.86 -5.61
C GLY A 37 10.58 -8.00 -6.84
N ARG A 38 9.87 -8.35 -7.91
CA ARG A 38 9.94 -7.68 -9.21
C ARG A 38 8.59 -7.16 -9.62
N VAL A 39 8.56 -5.92 -10.08
CA VAL A 39 7.36 -5.24 -10.56
C VAL A 39 7.44 -5.07 -12.07
N TYR A 40 6.33 -5.31 -12.74
CA TYR A 40 6.18 -5.20 -14.19
C TYR A 40 4.97 -4.37 -14.54
N GLU A 41 5.09 -3.53 -15.54
CA GLU A 41 3.99 -2.75 -16.11
C GLU A 41 3.33 -3.55 -17.24
N ILE A 42 2.00 -3.69 -17.19
CA ILE A 42 1.23 -4.36 -18.23
C ILE A 42 1.01 -3.39 -19.39
N ASP A 43 1.38 -3.77 -20.60
CA ASP A 43 1.35 -2.88 -21.75
C ASP A 43 -0.05 -2.33 -22.06
N GLY A 44 -0.12 -0.99 -22.12
CA GLY A 44 -1.37 -0.27 -22.40
C GLY A 44 -2.38 -0.26 -21.26
N GLU A 45 -1.98 -0.67 -20.04
CA GLU A 45 -2.83 -0.67 -18.85
C GLU A 45 -2.27 0.27 -17.77
N ASP A 46 -3.14 0.80 -16.92
CA ASP A 46 -2.78 1.50 -15.69
C ASP A 46 -2.60 0.52 -14.51
N LYS A 47 -2.06 -0.64 -14.79
CA LYS A 47 -1.90 -1.75 -13.88
C LYS A 47 -0.47 -2.26 -13.89
N LEU A 48 -0.06 -2.69 -12.71
CA LEU A 48 1.19 -3.40 -12.49
C LEU A 48 0.89 -4.82 -12.03
N PHE A 49 1.82 -5.74 -12.26
CA PHE A 49 1.87 -6.96 -11.47
C PHE A 49 3.21 -7.09 -10.77
N LYS A 50 3.18 -7.64 -9.58
CA LYS A 50 4.36 -7.91 -8.78
C LYS A 50 4.47 -9.41 -8.55
N ILE A 51 5.69 -9.92 -8.66
CA ILE A 51 6.07 -11.24 -8.19
C ILE A 51 6.91 -10.99 -6.95
N THR A 52 6.40 -11.38 -5.79
CA THR A 52 7.09 -11.20 -4.51
C THR A 52 7.63 -12.51 -3.98
N ASN A 53 8.71 -12.45 -3.21
CA ASN A 53 9.24 -13.55 -2.41
C ASN A 53 9.01 -13.32 -0.91
N GLU A 54 8.28 -12.26 -0.57
CA GLU A 54 7.93 -11.89 0.79
C GLU A 54 6.53 -12.41 1.14
N SER A 55 6.46 -13.29 2.17
CA SER A 55 5.21 -13.94 2.57
C SER A 55 4.19 -12.98 3.15
N ASP A 56 4.65 -12.01 3.93
CA ASP A 56 3.77 -11.08 4.66
C ASP A 56 3.16 -10.05 3.70
N GLU A 57 3.94 -9.55 2.76
CA GLU A 57 3.44 -8.71 1.68
C GLU A 57 2.37 -9.44 0.85
N PHE A 58 2.62 -10.72 0.51
CA PHE A 58 1.66 -11.52 -0.24
C PHE A 58 0.41 -11.84 0.58
N ALA A 59 0.53 -12.05 1.89
CA ALA A 59 -0.59 -12.25 2.81
C ALA A 59 -1.49 -11.00 2.84
N VAL A 60 -0.90 -9.81 2.95
CA VAL A 60 -1.65 -8.55 2.87
C VAL A 60 -2.38 -8.44 1.53
N ALA A 61 -1.70 -8.66 0.40
CA ALA A 61 -2.32 -8.62 -0.93
C ALA A 61 -3.51 -9.59 -1.04
N THR A 62 -3.42 -10.77 -0.43
CA THR A 62 -4.48 -11.77 -0.41
C THR A 62 -5.70 -11.32 0.41
N VAL A 63 -5.49 -10.62 1.52
CA VAL A 63 -6.59 -10.10 2.35
C VAL A 63 -7.32 -8.95 1.66
N ILE A 64 -6.59 -8.06 0.98
CA ILE A 64 -7.17 -6.84 0.41
C ILE A 64 -7.70 -7.01 -1.03
N VAL A 65 -7.43 -8.15 -1.69
CA VAL A 65 -7.84 -8.37 -3.09
C VAL A 65 -9.35 -8.18 -3.26
N GLY A 66 -9.74 -7.33 -4.22
CA GLY A 66 -11.14 -6.98 -4.49
C GLY A 66 -11.83 -6.13 -3.41
N ARG A 67 -11.15 -5.75 -2.35
CA ARG A 67 -11.73 -5.10 -1.17
C ARG A 67 -11.21 -3.66 -0.94
N TYR A 68 -10.80 -2.97 -1.97
CA TYR A 68 -10.20 -1.63 -1.86
C TYR A 68 -11.16 -0.58 -1.23
N SER A 69 -12.46 -0.79 -1.25
CA SER A 69 -13.43 0.08 -0.56
C SER A 69 -13.41 -0.09 0.97
N GLU A 70 -12.94 -1.23 1.45
CA GLU A 70 -12.79 -1.55 2.87
C GLU A 70 -11.40 -1.17 3.40
N PHE A 71 -10.38 -1.30 2.55
CA PHE A 71 -8.97 -1.06 2.85
C PHE A 71 -8.43 0.11 2.05
N SER A 72 -8.93 1.30 2.37
CA SER A 72 -8.71 2.49 1.56
C SER A 72 -7.28 3.05 1.62
N THR A 73 -6.48 2.60 2.57
CA THR A 73 -5.08 3.04 2.74
C THR A 73 -4.07 2.18 1.97
N PHE A 74 -4.52 1.09 1.38
CA PHE A 74 -3.69 0.24 0.53
C PHE A 74 -3.96 0.50 -0.94
N ILE A 75 -2.95 0.22 -1.77
CA ILE A 75 -3.13 0.21 -3.22
C ILE A 75 -4.17 -0.86 -3.59
N PRO A 76 -5.12 -0.61 -4.50
CA PRO A 76 -6.05 -1.63 -4.95
C PRO A 76 -5.36 -2.83 -5.55
N VAL A 77 -5.64 -4.01 -5.00
CA VAL A 77 -5.23 -5.31 -5.54
C VAL A 77 -6.45 -5.97 -6.18
N TYR A 78 -6.29 -6.45 -7.40
CA TYR A 78 -7.37 -6.99 -8.23
C TYR A 78 -7.33 -8.51 -8.38
N TYR A 79 -6.15 -9.09 -8.27
CA TYR A 79 -5.95 -10.52 -8.46
C TYR A 79 -4.72 -10.98 -7.69
N VAL A 80 -4.76 -12.20 -7.16
CA VAL A 80 -3.64 -12.90 -6.53
C VAL A 80 -3.48 -14.30 -7.11
N ASN A 81 -2.26 -14.81 -7.14
CA ASN A 81 -1.93 -16.17 -7.54
C ASN A 81 -0.91 -16.78 -6.59
N ASP A 82 -1.38 -17.65 -5.70
CA ASP A 82 -0.55 -18.26 -4.63
C ASP A 82 0.62 -19.05 -5.17
N LYS A 83 0.41 -19.80 -6.26
CA LYS A 83 1.46 -20.66 -6.83
C LYS A 83 2.66 -19.88 -7.36
N LYS A 84 2.43 -18.65 -7.82
CA LYS A 84 3.46 -17.77 -8.40
C LYS A 84 3.86 -16.66 -7.47
N GLN A 85 3.19 -16.53 -6.32
CA GLN A 85 3.26 -15.37 -5.44
C GLN A 85 3.17 -14.05 -6.23
N LEU A 86 2.19 -14.00 -7.12
CA LEU A 86 1.95 -12.89 -8.03
C LEU A 86 0.63 -12.21 -7.67
N TYR A 87 0.62 -10.90 -7.70
CA TYR A 87 -0.61 -10.11 -7.61
C TYR A 87 -0.63 -8.98 -8.63
N ILE A 88 -1.86 -8.59 -9.05
CA ILE A 88 -2.10 -7.46 -9.96
C ILE A 88 -2.67 -6.32 -9.15
N MET A 89 -2.07 -5.14 -9.28
CA MET A 89 -2.43 -3.93 -8.54
C MET A 89 -2.58 -2.71 -9.45
N SER A 90 -3.19 -1.65 -8.94
CA SER A 90 -3.18 -0.34 -9.59
C SER A 90 -1.75 0.20 -9.72
N LYS A 91 -1.54 1.02 -10.75
CA LYS A 91 -0.35 1.85 -10.84
C LYS A 91 -0.59 3.12 -10.02
N ALA A 92 0.30 3.38 -9.06
CA ALA A 92 0.32 4.61 -8.27
C ALA A 92 1.36 5.59 -8.83
N SER A 93 1.28 6.83 -8.43
CA SER A 93 2.25 7.88 -8.76
C SER A 93 3.22 8.09 -7.59
N PRO A 94 4.46 8.46 -7.86
CA PRO A 94 5.40 8.85 -6.81
C PRO A 94 4.83 9.99 -5.96
N LEU A 95 5.32 10.09 -4.73
CA LEU A 95 5.05 11.23 -3.86
C LEU A 95 5.60 12.53 -4.46
N SER A 96 4.94 13.64 -4.17
CA SER A 96 5.54 14.95 -4.40
C SER A 96 6.72 15.17 -3.45
N GLU A 97 7.60 16.11 -3.77
CA GLU A 97 8.69 16.50 -2.87
C GLU A 97 8.16 16.97 -1.51
N ASN A 98 7.05 17.69 -1.50
CA ASN A 98 6.41 18.15 -0.27
C ASN A 98 5.88 16.97 0.58
N ASP A 99 5.24 15.98 -0.04
CA ASP A 99 4.78 14.78 0.66
C ASP A 99 5.96 14.02 1.27
N SER A 100 7.01 13.79 0.48
CA SER A 100 8.23 13.11 0.92
C SER A 100 8.87 13.83 2.10
N ASN A 101 8.96 15.17 2.05
CA ASN A 101 9.51 15.98 3.13
C ASN A 101 8.65 15.92 4.39
N ASN A 102 7.32 15.89 4.27
CA ASN A 102 6.42 15.76 5.40
C ASN A 102 6.54 14.39 6.08
N ILE A 103 6.59 13.32 5.28
CA ILE A 103 6.77 11.95 5.78
C ILE A 103 8.14 11.81 6.46
N ASN A 104 9.21 12.28 5.85
CA ASN A 104 10.56 12.22 6.42
C ASN A 104 10.65 12.96 7.76
N ARG A 105 10.10 14.18 7.86
CA ARG A 105 10.05 14.92 9.13
C ARG A 105 9.28 14.19 10.21
N PHE A 106 8.14 13.60 9.85
CA PHE A 106 7.36 12.78 10.76
C PHE A 106 8.19 11.58 11.26
N MET A 107 8.86 10.87 10.36
CA MET A 107 9.68 9.71 10.70
C MET A 107 10.89 10.07 11.58
N GLU A 108 11.52 11.22 11.34
CA GLU A 108 12.60 11.72 12.20
C GLU A 108 12.11 11.99 13.62
N SER A 109 10.98 12.67 13.74
CA SER A 109 10.35 12.97 15.04
C SER A 109 9.91 11.71 15.77
N TYR A 110 9.31 10.75 15.05
CA TYR A 110 8.95 9.44 15.60
C TYR A 110 10.19 8.67 16.11
N LYS A 111 11.27 8.60 15.31
CA LYS A 111 12.51 7.93 15.70
C LYS A 111 13.14 8.56 16.94
N GLN A 112 13.07 9.88 17.07
CA GLN A 112 13.54 10.57 18.27
C GLN A 112 12.68 10.19 19.47
N TYR A 113 11.35 10.26 19.35
CA TYR A 113 10.43 9.87 20.42
C TYR A 113 10.64 8.41 20.86
N ALA A 114 10.74 7.47 19.92
CA ALA A 114 10.98 6.07 20.23
C ALA A 114 12.27 5.85 21.02
N ARG A 115 13.36 6.55 20.66
CA ARG A 115 14.63 6.51 21.43
C ARG A 115 14.47 7.01 22.87
N GLU A 116 13.71 8.08 23.06
CA GLU A 116 13.44 8.67 24.39
C GLU A 116 12.60 7.74 25.26
N GLN A 117 11.74 6.90 24.66
CA GLN A 117 10.90 5.91 25.34
C GLN A 117 11.58 4.53 25.53
N GLY A 118 12.82 4.34 25.09
CA GLY A 118 13.56 3.09 25.24
C GLY A 118 13.48 2.13 24.06
N GLY A 119 12.90 2.55 22.93
CA GLY A 119 13.04 1.89 21.62
C GLY A 119 11.87 1.04 21.13
N GLU A 120 10.94 0.63 21.98
CA GLU A 120 9.80 -0.21 21.59
C GLU A 120 8.47 0.56 21.63
N VAL A 121 8.29 1.51 20.70
CA VAL A 121 7.06 2.29 20.60
C VAL A 121 6.52 2.17 19.18
N SER A 122 5.23 1.87 19.03
CA SER A 122 4.63 1.85 17.71
C SER A 122 4.47 3.26 17.15
N ILE A 123 4.42 3.38 15.83
CA ILE A 123 4.13 4.65 15.15
C ILE A 123 2.74 5.20 15.53
N PHE A 124 1.82 4.32 15.88
CA PHE A 124 0.46 4.69 16.28
C PHE A 124 0.42 5.21 17.73
N ASP A 125 1.25 4.66 18.63
CA ASP A 125 1.39 5.20 20.00
C ASP A 125 1.98 6.61 19.96
N TYR A 126 2.93 6.86 19.04
CA TYR A 126 3.46 8.20 18.81
C TYR A 126 2.40 9.19 18.33
N LEU A 127 1.51 8.77 17.44
CA LEU A 127 0.39 9.60 16.97
C LEU A 127 -0.56 9.99 18.10
N ASP A 128 -0.78 9.10 19.08
CA ASP A 128 -1.68 9.33 20.20
C ASP A 128 -1.03 10.16 21.32
N ALA A 129 0.30 10.15 21.41
CA ALA A 129 1.07 10.85 22.45
C ALA A 129 1.26 12.36 22.21
N ASP A 130 0.37 13.03 21.45
CA ASP A 130 0.49 14.46 21.11
C ASP A 130 1.73 14.84 20.26
N GLY A 131 2.53 13.86 19.86
CA GLY A 131 3.75 14.07 19.06
C GLY A 131 3.51 14.58 17.64
N ALA A 132 2.26 14.56 17.20
CA ALA A 132 1.86 14.89 15.84
C ALA A 132 1.40 16.34 15.62
N ARG A 133 1.70 17.26 16.56
CA ARG A 133 1.17 18.65 16.53
C ARG A 133 1.57 19.45 15.29
N ASP A 134 2.77 19.20 14.77
CA ASP A 134 3.34 19.92 13.62
C ASP A 134 3.35 19.07 12.34
N VAL A 135 2.57 17.98 12.32
CA VAL A 135 2.50 17.05 11.19
C VAL A 135 1.34 17.43 10.27
N ASP A 136 1.54 17.21 8.99
CA ASP A 136 0.53 17.44 7.97
C ASP A 136 -0.75 16.63 8.26
N GLN A 137 -1.90 17.28 8.17
CA GLN A 137 -3.19 16.69 8.53
C GLN A 137 -3.61 15.54 7.59
N GLU A 138 -3.19 15.57 6.34
CA GLU A 138 -3.43 14.47 5.41
C GLU A 138 -2.66 13.23 5.84
N LEU A 139 -1.40 13.39 6.24
CA LEU A 139 -0.57 12.30 6.75
C LEU A 139 -1.14 11.71 8.05
N ILE A 140 -1.57 12.54 9.00
CA ILE A 140 -2.21 12.08 10.24
C ILE A 140 -3.49 11.28 9.92
N SER A 141 -4.32 11.82 9.02
CA SER A 141 -5.57 11.15 8.61
C SER A 141 -5.30 9.82 7.93
N PHE A 142 -4.27 9.75 7.08
CA PHE A 142 -3.82 8.53 6.43
C PHE A 142 -3.35 7.49 7.45
N LEU A 143 -2.49 7.87 8.42
CA LEU A 143 -1.96 6.95 9.42
C LEU A 143 -3.05 6.39 10.34
N ARG A 144 -4.01 7.22 10.75
CA ARG A 144 -5.16 6.76 11.55
C ARG A 144 -6.06 5.80 10.77
N ALA A 145 -6.29 6.09 9.49
CA ALA A 145 -7.03 5.18 8.64
C ALA A 145 -6.26 3.86 8.40
N LEU A 146 -4.94 3.92 8.24
CA LEU A 146 -4.08 2.75 8.11
C LEU A 146 -4.15 1.86 9.34
N GLN A 147 -4.09 2.44 10.55
CA GLN A 147 -4.28 1.68 11.79
C GLN A 147 -5.63 0.96 11.82
N GLN A 148 -6.71 1.64 11.39
CA GLN A 148 -8.02 1.01 11.32
C GLN A 148 -8.08 -0.13 10.30
N ASP A 149 -7.44 0.05 9.14
CA ASP A 149 -7.42 -0.95 8.09
C ASP A 149 -6.60 -2.18 8.52
N ILE A 150 -5.45 -1.99 9.18
CA ILE A 150 -4.65 -3.07 9.78
C ILE A 150 -5.48 -3.85 10.82
N ASN A 151 -6.14 -3.16 11.74
CA ASN A 151 -6.99 -3.80 12.75
C ASN A 151 -8.13 -4.62 12.14
N LYS A 152 -8.70 -4.17 11.01
CA LYS A 152 -9.73 -4.93 10.28
C LYS A 152 -9.20 -6.18 9.59
N MET A 153 -7.92 -6.21 9.23
CA MET A 153 -7.32 -7.38 8.57
C MET A 153 -7.33 -8.62 9.45
N GLY A 154 -7.32 -8.45 10.78
CA GLY A 154 -7.32 -9.57 11.73
C GLY A 154 -6.07 -10.42 11.67
N ILE A 155 -5.00 -9.92 11.08
CA ILE A 155 -3.70 -10.59 11.00
C ILE A 155 -2.96 -10.29 12.29
N VAL A 156 -3.16 -11.15 13.29
CA VAL A 156 -2.72 -10.96 14.68
C VAL A 156 -1.18 -11.03 14.83
N ASP A 157 -0.49 -11.61 13.85
CA ASP A 157 0.97 -11.80 13.87
C ASP A 157 1.70 -11.12 12.70
N LEU A 158 1.06 -10.22 11.99
CA LEU A 158 1.81 -9.26 11.20
C LEU A 158 2.51 -8.35 12.20
N ASP A 159 3.71 -8.76 12.57
CA ASP A 159 4.77 -7.84 12.95
C ASP A 159 5.00 -6.99 11.68
N LEU A 160 3.97 -6.19 11.39
CA LEU A 160 4.07 -5.10 10.45
C LEU A 160 5.05 -4.14 11.13
N ASP A 161 6.31 -4.56 11.17
CA ASP A 161 7.42 -3.65 11.02
C ASP A 161 7.16 -2.99 9.67
N LEU A 162 6.07 -2.19 9.70
CA LEU A 162 5.69 -1.34 8.58
C LEU A 162 6.93 -0.52 8.38
N ASP A 163 7.77 -1.02 7.46
CA ASP A 163 8.91 -0.26 6.99
C ASP A 163 8.33 0.99 6.33
N PHE A 164 7.87 1.89 7.22
CA PHE A 164 7.17 3.10 6.89
C PHE A 164 8.21 4.05 6.28
N LYS A 165 8.61 3.69 5.07
CA LYS A 165 9.53 4.46 4.25
C LYS A 165 8.74 5.24 3.20
N THR A 166 9.27 6.35 2.81
CA THR A 166 8.76 7.13 1.66
C THR A 166 8.63 6.28 0.40
N ASP A 167 9.42 5.22 0.27
CA ASP A 167 9.40 4.32 -0.89
C ASP A 167 8.19 3.39 -0.91
N ASN A 168 7.58 3.13 0.25
CA ASN A 168 6.40 2.27 0.37
C ASN A 168 5.08 3.05 0.37
N ILE A 169 5.15 4.39 0.31
CA ILE A 169 3.98 5.26 0.25
C ILE A 169 3.95 5.96 -1.10
N MET A 170 2.82 5.92 -1.74
CA MET A 170 2.61 6.54 -3.06
C MET A 170 1.28 7.30 -3.11
N ARG A 171 0.99 7.95 -4.22
CA ARG A 171 -0.31 8.58 -4.46
C ARG A 171 -1.12 7.78 -5.48
N TRP A 172 -2.33 7.42 -5.09
CA TRP A 172 -3.33 6.83 -5.98
C TRP A 172 -4.62 7.64 -5.96
N GLN A 173 -5.04 8.14 -7.12
CA GLN A 173 -6.22 9.03 -7.25
C GLN A 173 -6.21 10.22 -6.27
N GLY A 174 -5.03 10.82 -6.07
CA GLY A 174 -4.83 12.00 -5.23
C GLY A 174 -4.73 11.74 -3.73
N ARG A 175 -4.81 10.50 -3.26
CA ARG A 175 -4.67 10.13 -1.83
C ARG A 175 -3.40 9.32 -1.59
N LEU A 176 -2.88 9.37 -0.36
CA LEU A 176 -1.78 8.52 0.07
C LEU A 176 -2.26 7.06 0.16
N VAL A 177 -1.42 6.14 -0.29
CA VAL A 177 -1.64 4.69 -0.20
C VAL A 177 -0.32 3.99 0.13
N LEU A 178 -0.39 2.88 0.84
CA LEU A 178 0.70 1.94 1.05
C LEU A 178 0.72 0.93 -0.11
N ILE A 179 1.92 0.56 -0.56
CA ILE A 179 2.14 -0.41 -1.64
C ILE A 179 2.87 -1.63 -1.14
#